data_8081104c4efff675cc3f9a04a81cbb0e
#
_entry.id   8081104c4efff675cc3f9a04a81cbb0e
#
_cell.length_a   1.000
_cell.length_b   1.000
_cell.length_c   1.000
_cell.angle_alpha   90.00
_cell.angle_beta   90.00
_cell.angle_gamma   90.00
#
_symmetry.space_group_name_H-M   'P 1'
#
loop_
_entity.id
_entity.type
_entity.pdbx_description
1 polymer ?
#
loop_
_entity_poly.entity_id
_entity_poly.type
_entity_poly.pdbx_seq_one_letter_code
_entity_poly.pdbx_strand_id
1 'polypeptide(L)'
;VYGLGREQLGITICEDVWNDKNFWAKPRYARDPVTELVQQGTSILLNISASPYTIDKRSLRIEMLRSIAQQHHRPIIYVNQVGGDDSLIFDGASMALTPDGHVAAQAKAFEEDLVLFDTVTGKGDIHPQAKDEIAYAYQAILTGTRDYVRKCNFSKTIVGLSGGVDSAVVAAIAVDALGKENVLGVSMPGPYSSEGSQTDAKCLALNLGIEFLTVPITSVFDSYIQSLKPVFCDRPVDAAEENIQARIRGNYLMALSNKFGSMVLSTGNKSEIAVGYCTLYGDMAGGLAVISDVPKLMVYELAEYINRERELIPRSTIEKPPSAELRPNQKDSDSLPPYEVLDRILKAYIEEVKTPVEIAEDFGYDLQLVRNIAMLVDRNEYKRKQAAPGLKITSRAFGFGRPFPIAQHFVP
;
A
#
# COMPACT_ATOMS: atom_id res chain seq x y z
N VAL A 1 -22.79 13.59 -27.33
CA VAL A 1 -23.87 12.59 -27.34
C VAL A 1 -23.74 11.73 -28.59
N TYR A 2 -23.92 10.42 -28.44
CA TYR A 2 -23.83 9.44 -29.52
C TYR A 2 -25.14 8.65 -29.63
N GLY A 3 -25.73 8.62 -30.82
CA GLY A 3 -26.99 7.88 -31.08
C GLY A 3 -26.75 6.38 -31.27
N LEU A 4 -27.45 5.52 -30.53
CA LEU A 4 -27.41 4.07 -30.66
C LEU A 4 -28.85 3.53 -30.72
N GLY A 5 -29.35 3.27 -31.91
CA GLY A 5 -30.73 2.89 -32.11
C GLY A 5 -31.71 4.00 -31.66
N ARG A 6 -32.50 3.72 -30.60
CA ARG A 6 -33.39 4.70 -29.98
C ARG A 6 -32.77 5.47 -28.84
N GLU A 7 -31.60 5.03 -28.38
CA GLU A 7 -30.90 5.62 -27.22
C GLU A 7 -29.93 6.71 -27.64
N GLN A 8 -29.77 7.70 -26.75
CA GLN A 8 -28.80 8.77 -26.87
C GLN A 8 -27.77 8.60 -25.73
N LEU A 9 -26.58 8.18 -26.07
CA LEU A 9 -25.50 7.93 -25.08
C LEU A 9 -24.75 9.23 -24.78
N GLY A 10 -24.77 9.66 -23.53
CA GLY A 10 -23.91 10.71 -23.02
C GLY A 10 -22.60 10.10 -22.53
N ILE A 11 -21.54 10.22 -23.31
CA ILE A 11 -20.24 9.61 -23.00
C ILE A 11 -19.37 10.60 -22.26
N THR A 12 -18.84 10.17 -21.12
CA THR A 12 -17.89 10.90 -20.27
C THR A 12 -16.64 10.05 -20.05
N ILE A 13 -15.52 10.71 -19.77
CA ILE A 13 -14.25 10.03 -19.55
C ILE A 13 -13.72 10.38 -18.15
N CYS A 14 -13.47 9.35 -17.35
CA CYS A 14 -12.81 9.41 -16.04
C CYS A 14 -13.35 10.53 -15.14
N GLU A 15 -12.61 11.63 -14.96
CA GLU A 15 -12.94 12.71 -14.03
C GLU A 15 -14.14 13.55 -14.42
N ASP A 16 -14.68 13.45 -15.63
CA ASP A 16 -15.85 14.20 -16.07
C ASP A 16 -17.07 14.02 -15.14
N VAL A 17 -17.23 12.81 -14.55
CA VAL A 17 -18.31 12.53 -13.61
C VAL A 17 -18.02 13.00 -12.18
N TRP A 18 -16.79 13.41 -11.89
CA TRP A 18 -16.36 13.85 -10.54
C TRP A 18 -16.60 15.34 -10.30
N ASN A 19 -17.39 16.02 -11.12
CA ASN A 19 -17.63 17.45 -11.00
C ASN A 19 -19.10 17.81 -10.73
N ASP A 20 -19.90 16.87 -10.21
CA ASP A 20 -21.28 17.13 -9.79
C ASP A 20 -21.28 18.18 -8.66
N LYS A 21 -21.92 19.33 -8.96
CA LYS A 21 -21.99 20.49 -8.06
C LYS A 21 -22.86 20.25 -6.83
N ASN A 22 -23.76 19.27 -6.88
CA ASN A 22 -24.64 18.94 -5.75
C ASN A 22 -24.00 17.92 -4.80
N PHE A 23 -23.05 17.14 -5.30
CA PHE A 23 -22.30 16.17 -4.49
C PHE A 23 -21.05 16.80 -3.84
N TRP A 24 -20.31 17.61 -4.61
CA TRP A 24 -19.07 18.20 -4.13
C TRP A 24 -19.28 19.64 -3.63
N ALA A 25 -18.86 19.93 -2.40
CA ALA A 25 -18.91 21.29 -1.82
C ALA A 25 -18.13 22.32 -2.66
N LYS A 26 -17.07 21.87 -3.35
CA LYS A 26 -16.27 22.70 -4.27
C LYS A 26 -16.14 21.96 -5.60
N PRO A 27 -16.77 22.45 -6.68
CA PRO A 27 -16.58 21.88 -8.01
C PRO A 27 -15.13 22.06 -8.46
N ARG A 28 -14.57 21.08 -9.16
CA ARG A 28 -13.20 21.10 -9.67
C ARG A 28 -13.06 21.96 -10.91
N TYR A 29 -14.12 22.01 -11.73
CA TYR A 29 -14.15 22.70 -13.01
C TYR A 29 -15.39 23.60 -13.11
N ALA A 30 -15.29 24.65 -13.93
CA ALA A 30 -16.41 25.58 -14.16
C ALA A 30 -17.58 24.91 -14.89
N ARG A 31 -17.28 23.99 -15.81
CA ARG A 31 -18.27 23.23 -16.59
C ARG A 31 -18.68 21.96 -15.86
N ASP A 32 -19.90 21.53 -16.06
CA ASP A 32 -20.45 20.26 -15.60
C ASP A 32 -20.81 19.40 -16.82
N PRO A 33 -19.89 18.49 -17.25
CA PRO A 33 -20.08 17.71 -18.46
C PRO A 33 -21.34 16.85 -18.45
N VAL A 34 -21.70 16.29 -17.28
CA VAL A 34 -22.89 15.44 -17.15
C VAL A 34 -24.16 16.25 -17.38
N THR A 35 -24.31 17.39 -16.72
CA THR A 35 -25.46 18.30 -16.90
C THR A 35 -25.58 18.75 -18.35
N GLU A 36 -24.47 19.12 -19.00
CA GLU A 36 -24.47 19.55 -20.40
C GLU A 36 -24.91 18.43 -21.35
N LEU A 37 -24.47 17.19 -21.13
CA LEU A 37 -24.87 16.02 -21.93
C LEU A 37 -26.36 15.71 -21.75
N VAL A 38 -26.88 15.79 -20.53
CA VAL A 38 -28.32 15.58 -20.27
C VAL A 38 -29.17 16.64 -20.94
N GLN A 39 -28.75 17.92 -20.94
CA GLN A 39 -29.43 19.00 -21.67
C GLN A 39 -29.47 18.76 -23.19
N GLN A 40 -28.50 18.03 -23.74
CA GLN A 40 -28.48 17.60 -25.15
C GLN A 40 -29.36 16.37 -25.45
N GLY A 41 -30.15 15.89 -24.50
CA GLY A 41 -31.09 14.80 -24.69
C GLY A 41 -30.55 13.40 -24.44
N THR A 42 -29.48 13.25 -23.65
CA THR A 42 -28.95 11.95 -23.24
C THR A 42 -30.01 11.11 -22.53
N SER A 43 -30.18 9.84 -22.95
CA SER A 43 -31.02 8.87 -22.29
C SER A 43 -30.25 7.92 -21.36
N ILE A 44 -28.99 7.66 -21.66
CA ILE A 44 -28.09 6.80 -20.87
C ILE A 44 -26.74 7.49 -20.69
N LEU A 45 -26.26 7.61 -19.47
CA LEU A 45 -24.91 8.09 -19.16
C LEU A 45 -23.92 6.91 -19.17
N LEU A 46 -22.81 7.05 -19.89
CA LEU A 46 -21.72 6.09 -19.96
C LEU A 46 -20.42 6.76 -19.54
N ASN A 47 -19.77 6.25 -18.51
CA ASN A 47 -18.46 6.73 -18.09
C ASN A 47 -17.39 5.63 -18.27
N ILE A 48 -16.30 5.98 -18.97
CA ILE A 48 -15.15 5.12 -19.17
C ILE A 48 -14.00 5.68 -18.31
N SER A 49 -13.55 4.89 -17.34
CA SER A 49 -12.63 5.33 -16.29
C SER A 49 -11.36 4.48 -16.18
N ALA A 50 -10.28 5.15 -15.81
CA ALA A 50 -9.10 4.59 -15.18
C ALA A 50 -8.95 5.23 -13.79
N SER A 51 -9.91 4.94 -12.90
CA SER A 51 -9.97 5.51 -11.54
C SER A 51 -9.20 4.62 -10.58
N PRO A 52 -8.05 5.08 -10.03
CA PRO A 52 -7.24 4.26 -9.15
C PRO A 52 -7.98 3.94 -7.85
N TYR A 53 -7.72 2.75 -7.32
CA TYR A 53 -8.16 2.35 -6.00
C TYR A 53 -7.48 3.18 -4.91
N THR A 54 -8.22 3.52 -3.90
CA THR A 54 -7.75 3.87 -2.56
C THR A 54 -8.80 3.41 -1.55
N ILE A 55 -8.39 3.19 -0.31
CA ILE A 55 -9.27 2.90 0.80
C ILE A 55 -10.42 3.93 0.84
N ASP A 56 -11.64 3.50 1.13
CA ASP A 56 -12.89 4.28 1.17
C ASP A 56 -13.40 4.82 -0.19
N LYS A 57 -12.58 4.81 -1.26
CA LYS A 57 -12.97 5.43 -2.54
C LYS A 57 -14.11 4.70 -3.25
N ARG A 58 -14.25 3.39 -3.02
CA ARG A 58 -15.33 2.61 -3.62
C ARG A 58 -16.70 3.09 -3.15
N SER A 59 -16.89 3.24 -1.84
CA SER A 59 -18.14 3.73 -1.26
C SER A 59 -18.46 5.13 -1.76
N LEU A 60 -17.48 6.01 -1.75
CA LEU A 60 -17.58 7.37 -2.29
C LEU A 60 -17.98 7.39 -3.77
N ARG A 61 -17.42 6.49 -4.59
CA ARG A 61 -17.74 6.34 -6.02
C ARG A 61 -19.22 5.94 -6.22
N ILE A 62 -19.69 4.96 -5.47
CA ILE A 62 -21.08 4.50 -5.53
C ILE A 62 -22.04 5.63 -5.13
N GLU A 63 -21.75 6.35 -4.07
CA GLU A 63 -22.57 7.48 -3.60
C GLU A 63 -22.63 8.62 -4.62
N MET A 64 -21.50 8.96 -5.21
CA MET A 64 -21.43 9.98 -6.27
C MET A 64 -22.23 9.57 -7.51
N LEU A 65 -22.06 8.34 -8.00
CA LEU A 65 -22.80 7.85 -9.17
C LEU A 65 -24.31 7.76 -8.88
N ARG A 66 -24.68 7.40 -7.66
CA ARG A 66 -26.08 7.41 -7.19
C ARG A 66 -26.67 8.80 -7.21
N SER A 67 -25.95 9.80 -6.70
CA SER A 67 -26.36 11.20 -6.75
C SER A 67 -26.65 11.66 -8.18
N ILE A 68 -25.73 11.36 -9.10
CA ILE A 68 -25.86 11.72 -10.52
C ILE A 68 -27.09 11.04 -11.16
N ALA A 69 -27.26 9.73 -10.94
CA ALA A 69 -28.38 8.97 -11.52
C ALA A 69 -29.73 9.52 -11.06
N GLN A 70 -29.86 9.79 -9.75
CA GLN A 70 -31.08 10.32 -9.14
C GLN A 70 -31.38 11.77 -9.59
N GLN A 71 -30.35 12.64 -9.63
CA GLN A 71 -30.51 14.03 -10.02
C GLN A 71 -30.99 14.19 -11.47
N HIS A 72 -30.43 13.39 -12.36
CA HIS A 72 -30.71 13.51 -13.79
C HIS A 72 -31.83 12.53 -14.28
N HIS A 73 -32.29 11.64 -13.41
CA HIS A 73 -33.24 10.58 -13.75
C HIS A 73 -32.78 9.76 -14.97
N ARG A 74 -31.52 9.39 -15.02
CA ARG A 74 -30.90 8.60 -16.09
C ARG A 74 -30.10 7.44 -15.52
N PRO A 75 -30.14 6.26 -16.17
CA PRO A 75 -29.24 5.18 -15.82
C PRO A 75 -27.80 5.61 -16.13
N ILE A 76 -26.87 5.20 -15.28
CA ILE A 76 -25.45 5.43 -15.47
C ILE A 76 -24.70 4.10 -15.51
N ILE A 77 -23.89 3.91 -16.54
CA ILE A 77 -23.01 2.77 -16.72
C ILE A 77 -21.57 3.27 -16.49
N TYR A 78 -20.93 2.75 -15.48
CA TYR A 78 -19.55 3.08 -15.10
C TYR A 78 -18.66 1.89 -15.40
N VAL A 79 -17.70 2.05 -16.32
CA VAL A 79 -16.73 1.04 -16.71
C VAL A 79 -15.36 1.49 -16.25
N ASN A 80 -14.70 0.71 -15.38
CA ASN A 80 -13.41 1.05 -14.82
C ASN A 80 -12.34 0.03 -15.22
N GLN A 81 -11.13 0.53 -15.42
CA GLN A 81 -9.93 -0.28 -15.63
C GLN A 81 -9.69 -1.21 -14.45
N VAL A 82 -9.07 -2.37 -14.68
CA VAL A 82 -8.59 -3.29 -13.66
C VAL A 82 -7.12 -3.60 -13.86
N GLY A 83 -6.39 -3.82 -12.74
CA GLY A 83 -4.98 -4.22 -12.74
C GLY A 83 -4.06 -3.20 -12.08
N GLY A 84 -2.77 -3.56 -11.96
CA GLY A 84 -1.72 -2.70 -11.42
C GLY A 84 -0.89 -2.04 -12.53
N ASP A 85 -0.52 -0.78 -12.34
CA ASP A 85 0.36 -0.03 -13.24
C ASP A 85 1.26 0.92 -12.43
N ASP A 86 2.55 0.64 -12.41
CA ASP A 86 3.52 1.26 -11.49
C ASP A 86 3.04 1.19 -10.03
N SER A 87 2.82 2.33 -9.41
CA SER A 87 2.27 2.42 -8.03
C SER A 87 0.75 2.39 -7.96
N LEU A 88 0.05 2.54 -9.09
CA LEU A 88 -1.41 2.62 -9.13
C LEU A 88 -2.04 1.25 -9.27
N ILE A 89 -3.15 1.06 -8.57
CA ILE A 89 -3.98 -0.14 -8.64
C ILE A 89 -5.37 0.28 -9.06
N PHE A 90 -5.94 -0.40 -10.03
CA PHE A 90 -7.29 -0.17 -10.52
C PHE A 90 -8.17 -1.35 -10.12
N ASP A 91 -9.24 -1.05 -9.40
CA ASP A 91 -10.11 -2.07 -8.80
C ASP A 91 -11.16 -2.63 -9.75
N GLY A 92 -11.29 -2.11 -10.97
CA GLY A 92 -12.38 -2.50 -11.85
C GLY A 92 -13.73 -2.20 -11.21
N ALA A 93 -14.41 -3.23 -10.71
CA ALA A 93 -15.70 -3.12 -10.03
C ALA A 93 -16.70 -2.25 -10.83
N SER A 94 -16.68 -2.40 -12.15
CA SER A 94 -17.59 -1.71 -13.07
C SER A 94 -19.03 -1.96 -12.68
N MET A 95 -19.94 -0.98 -12.89
CA MET A 95 -21.29 -1.07 -12.40
C MET A 95 -22.27 -0.30 -13.27
N ALA A 96 -23.56 -0.68 -13.20
CA ALA A 96 -24.65 0.09 -13.74
C ALA A 96 -25.65 0.43 -12.63
N LEU A 97 -26.09 1.69 -12.60
CA LEU A 97 -27.12 2.18 -11.70
C LEU A 97 -28.37 2.55 -12.49
N THR A 98 -29.51 2.23 -11.91
CA THR A 98 -30.83 2.67 -12.41
C THR A 98 -31.06 4.16 -12.15
N PRO A 99 -32.06 4.80 -12.78
CA PRO A 99 -32.37 6.22 -12.57
C PRO A 99 -32.68 6.61 -11.11
N ASP A 100 -33.12 5.66 -10.29
CA ASP A 100 -33.37 5.83 -8.86
C ASP A 100 -32.15 5.56 -7.98
N GLY A 101 -31.01 5.26 -8.61
CA GLY A 101 -29.71 5.11 -7.93
C GLY A 101 -29.43 3.72 -7.37
N HIS A 102 -30.22 2.69 -7.69
CA HIS A 102 -29.89 1.32 -7.33
C HIS A 102 -28.81 0.74 -8.22
N VAL A 103 -27.83 0.05 -7.62
CA VAL A 103 -26.83 -0.73 -8.36
C VAL A 103 -27.53 -1.96 -8.93
N ALA A 104 -27.73 -1.99 -10.23
CA ALA A 104 -28.46 -3.05 -10.94
C ALA A 104 -27.54 -4.06 -11.64
N ALA A 105 -26.31 -3.66 -11.96
CA ALA A 105 -25.27 -4.57 -12.42
C ALA A 105 -23.93 -4.22 -11.75
N GLN A 106 -23.15 -5.23 -11.41
CA GLN A 106 -21.85 -5.03 -10.79
C GLN A 106 -20.89 -6.16 -11.14
N ALA A 107 -19.78 -5.81 -11.77
CA ALA A 107 -18.67 -6.71 -12.06
C ALA A 107 -17.81 -6.95 -10.81
N LYS A 108 -17.02 -8.03 -10.84
CA LYS A 108 -16.03 -8.34 -9.80
C LYS A 108 -15.01 -7.21 -9.63
N ALA A 109 -14.47 -7.10 -8.44
CA ALA A 109 -13.31 -6.25 -8.18
C ALA A 109 -12.01 -7.02 -8.43
N PHE A 110 -10.97 -6.30 -8.92
CA PHE A 110 -9.60 -6.78 -9.15
C PHE A 110 -9.46 -7.93 -10.16
N GLU A 111 -10.50 -8.23 -10.92
CA GLU A 111 -10.51 -9.23 -11.99
C GLU A 111 -11.15 -8.64 -13.26
N GLU A 112 -10.73 -9.12 -14.44
CA GLU A 112 -11.46 -8.88 -15.68
C GLU A 112 -12.79 -9.59 -15.62
N ASP A 113 -13.88 -8.89 -15.99
CA ASP A 113 -15.21 -9.43 -15.85
C ASP A 113 -16.17 -8.85 -16.89
N LEU A 114 -17.22 -9.59 -17.20
CA LEU A 114 -18.31 -9.19 -18.09
C LEU A 114 -19.64 -9.35 -17.38
N VAL A 115 -20.42 -8.26 -17.31
CA VAL A 115 -21.79 -8.26 -16.76
C VAL A 115 -22.75 -7.66 -17.78
N LEU A 116 -23.97 -8.17 -17.79
CA LEU A 116 -25.05 -7.66 -18.63
C LEU A 116 -25.94 -6.71 -17.82
N PHE A 117 -26.37 -5.63 -18.45
CA PHE A 117 -27.35 -4.71 -17.91
C PHE A 117 -28.40 -4.40 -18.98
N ASP A 118 -29.66 -4.72 -18.71
CA ASP A 118 -30.78 -4.39 -19.58
C ASP A 118 -31.31 -2.99 -19.22
N THR A 119 -31.09 -2.04 -20.11
CA THR A 119 -31.48 -0.63 -19.93
C THR A 119 -33.00 -0.40 -19.97
N VAL A 120 -33.78 -1.36 -20.48
CA VAL A 120 -35.23 -1.27 -20.54
C VAL A 120 -35.88 -1.76 -19.23
N THR A 121 -35.43 -2.91 -18.75
CA THR A 121 -35.96 -3.51 -17.51
C THR A 121 -35.27 -3.02 -16.24
N GLY A 122 -34.11 -2.39 -16.37
CA GLY A 122 -33.28 -1.97 -15.24
C GLY A 122 -32.69 -3.14 -14.45
N LYS A 123 -32.58 -4.33 -15.05
CA LYS A 123 -31.99 -5.53 -14.39
C LYS A 123 -30.63 -5.88 -14.97
N GLY A 124 -29.80 -6.49 -14.16
CA GLY A 124 -28.48 -6.91 -14.60
C GLY A 124 -27.83 -7.92 -13.66
N ASP A 125 -26.61 -8.32 -14.00
CA ASP A 125 -25.82 -9.29 -13.25
C ASP A 125 -25.12 -8.60 -12.08
N ILE A 126 -25.20 -9.19 -10.89
CA ILE A 126 -24.46 -8.73 -9.70
C ILE A 126 -23.54 -9.83 -9.24
N HIS A 127 -22.23 -9.62 -9.43
CA HIS A 127 -21.21 -10.55 -8.97
C HIS A 127 -20.77 -10.24 -7.54
N PRO A 128 -20.35 -11.27 -6.78
CA PRO A 128 -19.98 -11.11 -5.38
C PRO A 128 -18.85 -10.10 -5.19
N GLN A 129 -18.94 -9.32 -4.13
CA GLN A 129 -17.91 -8.38 -3.70
C GLN A 129 -17.32 -8.80 -2.35
N ALA A 130 -16.09 -8.42 -2.07
CA ALA A 130 -15.54 -8.56 -0.73
C ALA A 130 -16.40 -7.77 0.29
N LYS A 131 -16.47 -8.26 1.53
CA LYS A 131 -17.40 -7.73 2.54
C LYS A 131 -16.84 -6.52 3.29
N ASP A 132 -15.52 -6.46 3.45
CA ASP A 132 -14.85 -5.47 4.28
C ASP A 132 -13.68 -4.83 3.56
N GLU A 133 -13.22 -3.70 4.08
CA GLU A 133 -12.18 -2.86 3.49
C GLU A 133 -10.80 -3.54 3.54
N ILE A 134 -10.54 -4.37 4.56
CA ILE A 134 -9.26 -5.08 4.67
C ILE A 134 -9.12 -6.15 3.57
N ALA A 135 -10.22 -6.82 3.21
CA ALA A 135 -10.24 -7.76 2.09
C ALA A 135 -9.96 -7.05 0.75
N TYR A 136 -10.54 -5.85 0.55
CA TYR A 136 -10.25 -5.02 -0.62
C TYR A 136 -8.79 -4.56 -0.65
N ALA A 137 -8.26 -4.07 0.46
CA ALA A 137 -6.86 -3.68 0.58
C ALA A 137 -5.91 -4.84 0.26
N TYR A 138 -6.23 -6.03 0.78
CA TYR A 138 -5.47 -7.25 0.49
C TYR A 138 -5.46 -7.57 -1.01
N GLN A 139 -6.64 -7.59 -1.64
CA GLN A 139 -6.77 -7.86 -3.08
C GLN A 139 -6.08 -6.79 -3.94
N ALA A 140 -6.13 -5.53 -3.52
CA ALA A 140 -5.43 -4.44 -4.18
C ALA A 140 -3.92 -4.67 -4.18
N ILE A 141 -3.32 -4.93 -3.01
CA ILE A 141 -1.89 -5.15 -2.86
C ILE A 141 -1.45 -6.41 -3.62
N LEU A 142 -2.27 -7.47 -3.56
CA LEU A 142 -2.02 -8.71 -4.31
C LEU A 142 -1.99 -8.45 -5.83
N THR A 143 -3.00 -7.75 -6.36
CA THR A 143 -3.09 -7.40 -7.78
C THR A 143 -1.92 -6.51 -8.20
N GLY A 144 -1.61 -5.47 -7.42
CA GLY A 144 -0.47 -4.59 -7.69
C GLY A 144 0.85 -5.34 -7.68
N THR A 145 1.08 -6.22 -6.72
CA THR A 145 2.31 -7.04 -6.62
C THR A 145 2.44 -7.97 -7.82
N ARG A 146 1.38 -8.71 -8.15
CA ARG A 146 1.37 -9.64 -9.30
C ARG A 146 1.69 -8.93 -10.61
N ASP A 147 0.99 -7.83 -10.86
CA ASP A 147 1.07 -7.12 -12.13
C ASP A 147 2.41 -6.39 -12.27
N TYR A 148 2.91 -5.77 -11.18
CA TYR A 148 4.21 -5.10 -11.18
C TYR A 148 5.35 -6.09 -11.48
N VAL A 149 5.40 -7.22 -10.77
CA VAL A 149 6.44 -8.23 -10.97
C VAL A 149 6.41 -8.74 -12.41
N ARG A 150 5.22 -9.09 -12.93
CA ARG A 150 5.06 -9.60 -14.32
C ARG A 150 5.39 -8.56 -15.38
N LYS A 151 4.93 -7.32 -15.22
CA LYS A 151 5.20 -6.22 -16.18
C LYS A 151 6.67 -5.82 -16.20
N CYS A 152 7.40 -6.01 -15.11
CA CYS A 152 8.86 -5.88 -15.06
C CYS A 152 9.61 -7.11 -15.59
N ASN A 153 8.92 -8.07 -16.20
CA ASN A 153 9.46 -9.32 -16.75
C ASN A 153 10.14 -10.24 -15.72
N PHE A 154 9.73 -10.17 -14.46
CA PHE A 154 10.11 -11.13 -13.44
C PHE A 154 9.01 -12.19 -13.25
N SER A 155 9.42 -13.41 -12.96
CA SER A 155 8.51 -14.50 -12.55
C SER A 155 8.73 -14.96 -11.13
N LYS A 156 9.87 -14.61 -10.51
CA LYS A 156 10.28 -15.01 -9.17
C LYS A 156 10.62 -13.84 -8.30
N THR A 157 10.41 -14.00 -7.00
CA THR A 157 10.68 -12.97 -6.00
C THR A 157 11.46 -13.52 -4.82
N ILE A 158 12.16 -12.62 -4.13
CA ILE A 158 12.89 -12.90 -2.89
C ILE A 158 12.36 -11.98 -1.81
N VAL A 159 12.10 -12.54 -0.62
CA VAL A 159 11.69 -11.78 0.58
C VAL A 159 12.65 -12.08 1.72
N GLY A 160 13.20 -11.04 2.33
CA GLY A 160 13.95 -11.17 3.57
C GLY A 160 12.99 -11.46 4.74
N LEU A 161 13.11 -12.63 5.34
CA LEU A 161 12.27 -13.05 6.47
C LEU A 161 12.98 -12.77 7.79
N SER A 162 12.56 -11.71 8.47
CA SER A 162 13.10 -11.30 9.78
C SER A 162 12.45 -12.02 10.95
N GLY A 163 11.33 -12.71 10.73
CA GLY A 163 10.44 -13.19 11.77
C GLY A 163 9.45 -12.13 12.27
N GLY A 164 9.48 -10.89 11.77
CA GLY A 164 8.52 -9.83 12.06
C GLY A 164 7.29 -9.88 11.15
N VAL A 165 6.20 -9.25 11.61
CA VAL A 165 4.89 -9.26 10.94
C VAL A 165 4.93 -8.67 9.53
N ASP A 166 5.71 -7.61 9.30
CA ASP A 166 5.81 -6.94 7.99
C ASP A 166 6.34 -7.89 6.93
N SER A 167 7.47 -8.55 7.20
CA SER A 167 8.05 -9.54 6.29
C SER A 167 7.15 -10.76 6.09
N ALA A 168 6.38 -11.14 7.11
CA ALA A 168 5.44 -12.24 7.02
C ALA A 168 4.25 -11.91 6.11
N VAL A 169 3.68 -10.72 6.24
CA VAL A 169 2.59 -10.24 5.38
C VAL A 169 3.05 -10.13 3.93
N VAL A 170 4.25 -9.56 3.68
CA VAL A 170 4.80 -9.46 2.31
C VAL A 170 5.02 -10.83 1.69
N ALA A 171 5.55 -11.80 2.45
CA ALA A 171 5.76 -13.16 1.95
C ALA A 171 4.44 -13.86 1.60
N ALA A 172 3.42 -13.73 2.45
CA ALA A 172 2.10 -14.29 2.19
C ALA A 172 1.44 -13.68 0.94
N ILE A 173 1.49 -12.36 0.80
CA ILE A 173 1.01 -11.64 -0.40
C ILE A 173 1.77 -12.11 -1.65
N ALA A 174 3.09 -12.26 -1.58
CA ALA A 174 3.89 -12.74 -2.70
C ALA A 174 3.50 -14.15 -3.14
N VAL A 175 3.22 -15.05 -2.17
CA VAL A 175 2.76 -16.41 -2.45
C VAL A 175 1.40 -16.42 -3.14
N ASP A 176 0.45 -15.64 -2.64
CA ASP A 176 -0.88 -15.56 -3.24
C ASP A 176 -0.88 -14.88 -4.62
N ALA A 177 0.05 -13.92 -4.83
CA ALA A 177 0.18 -13.21 -6.10
C ALA A 177 0.87 -14.02 -7.21
N LEU A 178 1.88 -14.84 -6.86
CA LEU A 178 2.81 -15.45 -7.82
C LEU A 178 2.85 -16.97 -7.78
N GLY A 179 2.33 -17.59 -6.73
CA GLY A 179 2.52 -19.01 -6.43
C GLY A 179 3.75 -19.28 -5.57
N LYS A 180 3.65 -20.25 -4.65
CA LYS A 180 4.69 -20.57 -3.67
C LYS A 180 6.04 -20.99 -4.29
N GLU A 181 6.01 -21.61 -5.47
CA GLU A 181 7.18 -22.03 -6.24
C GLU A 181 8.00 -20.86 -6.80
N ASN A 182 7.44 -19.66 -6.78
CA ASN A 182 8.04 -18.43 -7.29
C ASN A 182 8.52 -17.47 -6.20
N VAL A 183 8.47 -17.90 -4.93
CA VAL A 183 8.86 -17.08 -3.78
C VAL A 183 9.97 -17.77 -3.00
N LEU A 184 11.08 -17.07 -2.80
CA LEU A 184 12.20 -17.50 -1.97
C LEU A 184 12.24 -16.66 -0.68
N GLY A 185 12.10 -17.31 0.46
CA GLY A 185 12.31 -16.70 1.78
C GLY A 185 13.78 -16.78 2.20
N VAL A 186 14.35 -15.66 2.65
CA VAL A 186 15.74 -15.61 3.10
C VAL A 186 15.84 -15.05 4.51
N SER A 187 16.26 -15.88 5.47
CA SER A 187 16.61 -15.41 6.82
C SER A 187 18.11 -15.07 6.89
N MET A 188 18.41 -13.93 7.46
CA MET A 188 19.79 -13.42 7.56
C MET A 188 20.10 -13.02 9.01
N PRO A 189 20.23 -14.01 9.93
CA PRO A 189 20.45 -13.73 11.32
C PRO A 189 21.79 -13.01 11.56
N GLY A 190 21.74 -11.99 12.41
CA GLY A 190 22.89 -11.23 12.89
C GLY A 190 23.18 -11.51 14.36
N PRO A 191 24.15 -10.79 14.96
CA PRO A 191 24.57 -11.01 16.34
C PRO A 191 23.44 -10.84 17.38
N TYR A 192 22.41 -10.05 17.06
CA TYR A 192 21.32 -9.68 17.96
C TYR A 192 19.98 -10.33 17.57
N SER A 193 19.97 -11.17 16.53
CA SER A 193 18.74 -11.86 16.09
C SER A 193 18.36 -12.92 17.09
N SER A 194 17.13 -12.81 17.62
CA SER A 194 16.59 -13.77 18.60
C SER A 194 16.34 -15.14 17.98
N GLU A 195 16.44 -16.22 18.79
CA GLU A 195 16.06 -17.57 18.37
C GLU A 195 14.58 -17.64 17.97
N GLY A 196 13.71 -16.90 18.70
CA GLY A 196 12.30 -16.81 18.40
C GLY A 196 12.03 -16.28 16.99
N SER A 197 12.70 -15.18 16.60
CA SER A 197 12.55 -14.61 15.25
C SER A 197 13.04 -15.55 14.15
N GLN A 198 14.12 -16.30 14.37
CA GLN A 198 14.61 -17.31 13.43
C GLN A 198 13.62 -18.48 13.29
N THR A 199 13.05 -18.93 14.41
CA THR A 199 12.04 -19.98 14.44
C THR A 199 10.77 -19.55 13.73
N ASP A 200 10.28 -18.33 14.00
CA ASP A 200 9.09 -17.76 13.37
C ASP A 200 9.25 -17.65 11.85
N ALA A 201 10.42 -17.16 11.38
CA ALA A 201 10.71 -17.07 9.94
C ALA A 201 10.68 -18.45 9.26
N LYS A 202 11.24 -19.47 9.91
CA LYS A 202 11.24 -20.85 9.41
C LYS A 202 9.83 -21.46 9.42
N CYS A 203 9.06 -21.25 10.49
CA CYS A 203 7.67 -21.71 10.59
C CYS A 203 6.80 -21.07 9.50
N LEU A 204 6.93 -19.77 9.30
CA LEU A 204 6.23 -19.05 8.22
C LEU A 204 6.54 -19.68 6.85
N ALA A 205 7.81 -19.89 6.53
CA ALA A 205 8.21 -20.48 5.26
C ALA A 205 7.63 -21.88 5.05
N LEU A 206 7.60 -22.70 6.10
CA LEU A 206 6.97 -24.02 6.09
C LEU A 206 5.45 -23.93 5.87
N ASN A 207 4.77 -23.03 6.58
CA ASN A 207 3.32 -22.83 6.47
C ASN A 207 2.92 -22.36 5.08
N LEU A 208 3.72 -21.48 4.47
CA LEU A 208 3.54 -20.97 3.10
C LEU A 208 3.97 -22.00 2.04
N GLY A 209 4.79 -22.99 2.40
CA GLY A 209 5.32 -24.01 1.50
C GLY A 209 6.34 -23.45 0.50
N ILE A 210 7.07 -22.41 0.86
CA ILE A 210 8.10 -21.77 0.02
C ILE A 210 9.50 -22.32 0.28
N GLU A 211 10.40 -22.16 -0.69
CA GLU A 211 11.83 -22.38 -0.49
C GLU A 211 12.39 -21.40 0.55
N PHE A 212 13.27 -21.89 1.43
CA PHE A 212 13.82 -21.10 2.54
C PHE A 212 15.32 -21.28 2.68
N LEU A 213 16.05 -20.16 2.70
CA LEU A 213 17.49 -20.11 2.92
C LEU A 213 17.81 -19.40 4.23
N THR A 214 18.86 -19.86 4.91
CA THR A 214 19.44 -19.15 6.05
C THR A 214 20.88 -18.75 5.70
N VAL A 215 21.16 -17.44 5.70
CA VAL A 215 22.46 -16.87 5.35
C VAL A 215 22.90 -15.90 6.47
N PRO A 216 23.62 -16.39 7.50
CA PRO A 216 24.04 -15.54 8.62
C PRO A 216 24.95 -14.39 8.19
N ILE A 217 24.78 -13.21 8.79
CA ILE A 217 25.58 -12.02 8.49
C ILE A 217 26.75 -11.79 9.47
N THR A 218 26.82 -12.53 10.57
CA THR A 218 27.72 -12.24 11.70
C THR A 218 29.18 -12.12 11.29
N SER A 219 29.72 -13.05 10.53
CA SER A 219 31.14 -13.05 10.10
C SER A 219 31.48 -11.83 9.21
N VAL A 220 30.55 -11.42 8.34
CA VAL A 220 30.74 -10.23 7.50
C VAL A 220 30.62 -8.97 8.33
N PHE A 221 29.65 -8.92 9.26
CA PHE A 221 29.52 -7.81 10.22
C PHE A 221 30.79 -7.61 11.03
N ASP A 222 31.32 -8.70 11.61
CA ASP A 222 32.58 -8.64 12.39
C ASP A 222 33.77 -8.13 11.55
N SER A 223 33.83 -8.54 10.27
CA SER A 223 34.86 -8.05 9.34
C SER A 223 34.73 -6.55 9.06
N TYR A 224 33.50 -6.02 8.93
CA TYR A 224 33.24 -4.58 8.79
C TYR A 224 33.70 -3.83 10.06
N ILE A 225 33.29 -4.31 11.24
CA ILE A 225 33.65 -3.68 12.51
C ILE A 225 35.18 -3.66 12.69
N GLN A 226 35.87 -4.77 12.42
CA GLN A 226 37.32 -4.85 12.49
C GLN A 226 37.99 -3.87 11.53
N SER A 227 37.51 -3.76 10.31
CA SER A 227 38.08 -2.88 9.29
C SER A 227 37.89 -1.40 9.62
N LEU A 228 36.76 -1.04 10.22
CA LEU A 228 36.39 0.34 10.56
C LEU A 228 36.91 0.78 11.92
N LYS A 229 37.30 -0.15 12.79
CA LYS A 229 37.83 0.16 14.14
C LYS A 229 38.92 1.23 14.18
N PRO A 230 39.93 1.22 13.29
CA PRO A 230 40.97 2.27 13.27
C PRO A 230 40.44 3.67 12.91
N VAL A 231 39.30 3.71 12.16
CA VAL A 231 38.67 4.96 11.73
C VAL A 231 37.68 5.47 12.77
N PHE A 232 36.94 4.57 13.39
CA PHE A 232 35.96 4.92 14.43
C PHE A 232 36.62 5.32 15.75
N CYS A 233 37.85 4.83 15.98
CA CYS A 233 38.58 5.06 17.21
C CYS A 233 37.78 4.68 18.48
N ASP A 234 37.73 5.55 19.47
CA ASP A 234 37.01 5.32 20.73
C ASP A 234 35.58 5.88 20.73
N ARG A 235 34.99 6.09 19.55
CA ARG A 235 33.60 6.53 19.48
C ARG A 235 32.66 5.42 19.97
N PRO A 236 31.60 5.77 20.73
CA PRO A 236 30.63 4.78 21.19
C PRO A 236 29.89 4.17 20.00
N VAL A 237 29.46 2.93 20.17
CA VAL A 237 28.54 2.24 19.22
C VAL A 237 27.25 3.02 19.09
N ASP A 238 26.82 3.25 17.85
CA ASP A 238 25.61 4.00 17.55
C ASP A 238 24.85 3.44 16.31
N ALA A 239 24.05 4.26 15.67
CA ALA A 239 23.32 3.89 14.48
C ALA A 239 24.24 3.48 13.29
N ALA A 240 25.54 3.74 13.32
CA ALA A 240 26.45 3.33 12.26
C ALA A 240 26.55 1.80 12.20
N GLU A 241 26.79 1.17 13.35
CA GLU A 241 26.90 -0.29 13.47
C GLU A 241 25.54 -0.98 13.25
N GLU A 242 24.43 -0.40 13.74
CA GLU A 242 23.08 -0.88 13.45
C GLU A 242 22.83 -0.90 11.94
N ASN A 243 23.12 0.20 11.25
CA ASN A 243 22.91 0.36 9.81
C ASN A 243 23.83 -0.53 8.95
N ILE A 244 25.03 -0.89 9.42
CA ILE A 244 25.92 -1.84 8.73
C ILE A 244 25.20 -3.20 8.60
N GLN A 245 24.55 -3.70 9.65
CA GLN A 245 23.81 -4.97 9.60
C GLN A 245 22.69 -4.94 8.55
N ALA A 246 21.89 -3.87 8.52
CA ALA A 246 20.82 -3.71 7.53
C ALA A 246 21.38 -3.67 6.10
N ARG A 247 22.51 -2.97 5.88
CA ARG A 247 23.14 -2.89 4.55
C ARG A 247 23.74 -4.22 4.10
N ILE A 248 24.35 -5.01 4.99
CA ILE A 248 24.81 -6.36 4.67
C ILE A 248 23.64 -7.23 4.20
N ARG A 249 22.49 -7.18 4.90
CA ARG A 249 21.28 -7.89 4.50
C ARG A 249 20.79 -7.44 3.12
N GLY A 250 20.73 -6.13 2.88
CA GLY A 250 20.38 -5.58 1.58
C GLY A 250 21.31 -6.07 0.46
N ASN A 251 22.62 -6.08 0.69
CA ASN A 251 23.59 -6.60 -0.27
C ASN A 251 23.41 -8.10 -0.55
N TYR A 252 23.12 -8.91 0.46
CA TYR A 252 22.87 -10.34 0.27
C TYR A 252 21.62 -10.57 -0.58
N LEU A 253 20.53 -9.87 -0.28
CA LEU A 253 19.29 -9.97 -1.07
C LEU A 253 19.53 -9.56 -2.54
N MET A 254 20.23 -8.47 -2.79
CA MET A 254 20.54 -8.01 -4.14
C MET A 254 21.52 -8.94 -4.88
N ALA A 255 22.47 -9.57 -4.19
CA ALA A 255 23.33 -10.58 -4.78
C ALA A 255 22.55 -11.83 -5.22
N LEU A 256 21.62 -12.30 -4.36
CA LEU A 256 20.72 -13.40 -4.68
C LEU A 256 19.76 -13.05 -5.82
N SER A 257 19.23 -11.82 -5.82
CA SER A 257 18.42 -11.26 -6.90
C SER A 257 19.12 -11.39 -8.26
N ASN A 258 20.33 -10.89 -8.36
CA ASN A 258 21.12 -10.93 -9.57
C ASN A 258 21.47 -12.37 -9.98
N LYS A 259 21.77 -13.24 -9.02
CA LYS A 259 22.17 -14.63 -9.29
C LYS A 259 21.01 -15.49 -9.79
N PHE A 260 19.80 -15.26 -9.22
CA PHE A 260 18.61 -16.08 -9.49
C PHE A 260 17.63 -15.42 -10.45
N GLY A 261 17.88 -14.21 -10.91
CA GLY A 261 16.96 -13.47 -11.78
C GLY A 261 15.61 -13.20 -11.11
N SER A 262 15.62 -12.90 -9.81
CA SER A 262 14.41 -12.73 -9.00
C SER A 262 14.31 -11.29 -8.48
N MET A 263 13.10 -10.75 -8.39
CA MET A 263 12.89 -9.41 -7.83
C MET A 263 12.89 -9.47 -6.30
N VAL A 264 13.64 -8.58 -5.65
CA VAL A 264 13.57 -8.42 -4.18
C VAL A 264 12.34 -7.57 -3.82
N LEU A 265 11.53 -8.07 -2.90
CA LEU A 265 10.42 -7.33 -2.31
C LEU A 265 10.84 -6.74 -0.97
N SER A 266 10.76 -5.41 -0.85
CA SER A 266 11.02 -4.68 0.39
C SER A 266 9.80 -4.76 1.31
N THR A 267 10.04 -4.80 2.61
CA THR A 267 9.03 -5.10 3.64
C THR A 267 8.72 -3.91 4.56
N GLY A 268 9.29 -2.72 4.30
CA GLY A 268 9.01 -1.53 5.09
C GLY A 268 7.57 -1.04 4.91
N ASN A 269 6.88 -0.73 6.01
CA ASN A 269 5.52 -0.21 6.01
C ASN A 269 5.49 1.33 5.98
N LYS A 270 4.29 1.92 5.76
CA LYS A 270 4.10 3.37 5.64
C LYS A 270 4.57 4.12 6.88
N SER A 271 4.30 3.61 8.08
CA SER A 271 4.60 4.29 9.34
C SER A 271 6.11 4.40 9.58
N GLU A 272 6.85 3.32 9.35
CA GLU A 272 8.31 3.28 9.44
C GLU A 272 8.97 4.19 8.40
N ILE A 273 8.54 4.08 7.15
CA ILE A 273 9.06 4.89 6.03
C ILE A 273 8.75 6.37 6.24
N ALA A 274 7.59 6.71 6.81
CA ALA A 274 7.20 8.08 7.10
C ALA A 274 8.20 8.78 8.01
N VAL A 275 8.48 8.20 9.17
CA VAL A 275 9.37 8.78 10.19
C VAL A 275 10.84 8.48 9.93
N GLY A 276 11.15 7.70 8.88
CA GLY A 276 12.52 7.32 8.51
C GLY A 276 13.13 6.25 9.43
N TYR A 277 12.29 5.46 10.10
CA TYR A 277 12.72 4.28 10.85
C TYR A 277 13.06 3.14 9.89
N CYS A 278 14.05 3.39 9.05
CA CYS A 278 14.54 2.53 8.00
C CYS A 278 15.96 2.92 7.62
N THR A 279 16.72 1.98 7.06
CA THR A 279 18.13 2.17 6.68
C THR A 279 18.27 2.32 5.18
N LEU A 280 18.77 3.48 4.75
CA LEU A 280 19.10 3.74 3.35
C LEU A 280 20.11 2.71 2.82
N TYR A 281 19.80 2.08 1.69
CA TYR A 281 20.55 0.97 1.09
C TYR A 281 20.60 -0.32 1.94
N GLY A 282 19.76 -0.42 2.96
CA GLY A 282 19.61 -1.60 3.80
C GLY A 282 18.26 -2.29 3.57
N ASP A 283 17.36 -2.18 4.54
CA ASP A 283 16.00 -2.73 4.50
C ASP A 283 15.08 -2.06 3.45
N MET A 284 15.46 -0.88 2.95
CA MET A 284 14.80 -0.21 1.84
C MET A 284 15.21 -0.76 0.46
N ALA A 285 16.19 -1.67 0.39
CA ALA A 285 16.65 -2.24 -0.88
C ALA A 285 15.60 -3.20 -1.47
N GLY A 286 15.35 -3.07 -2.76
CA GLY A 286 14.41 -3.94 -3.47
C GLY A 286 13.96 -3.38 -4.80
N GLY A 287 13.17 -4.16 -5.54
CA GLY A 287 12.53 -3.74 -6.79
C GLY A 287 11.10 -3.24 -6.61
N LEU A 288 10.42 -3.67 -5.53
CA LEU A 288 9.08 -3.23 -5.16
C LEU A 288 8.94 -3.18 -3.64
N ALA A 289 8.38 -2.10 -3.11
CA ALA A 289 8.04 -1.93 -1.70
C ALA A 289 6.53 -2.20 -1.51
N VAL A 290 6.20 -3.47 -1.25
CA VAL A 290 4.83 -4.01 -1.33
C VAL A 290 3.86 -3.30 -0.38
N ILE A 291 4.29 -3.03 0.86
CA ILE A 291 3.45 -2.45 1.92
C ILE A 291 3.87 -1.02 2.32
N SER A 292 4.64 -0.33 1.47
CA SER A 292 5.15 1.02 1.80
C SER A 292 4.07 2.10 1.94
N ASP A 293 2.84 1.83 1.53
CA ASP A 293 1.68 2.70 1.74
C ASP A 293 0.63 2.07 2.70
N VAL A 294 1.01 1.01 3.42
CA VAL A 294 0.20 0.34 4.45
C VAL A 294 0.62 0.84 5.83
N PRO A 295 -0.25 1.51 6.61
CA PRO A 295 0.03 1.87 8.00
C PRO A 295 0.29 0.63 8.87
N LYS A 296 1.08 0.78 9.94
CA LYS A 296 1.47 -0.36 10.80
C LYS A 296 0.29 -1.10 11.40
N LEU A 297 -0.73 -0.40 11.86
CA LEU A 297 -1.93 -1.05 12.42
C LEU A 297 -2.64 -1.90 11.36
N MET A 298 -2.73 -1.40 10.12
CA MET A 298 -3.32 -2.17 9.02
C MET A 298 -2.46 -3.39 8.63
N VAL A 299 -1.14 -3.37 8.85
CA VAL A 299 -0.30 -4.59 8.65
C VAL A 299 -0.75 -5.70 9.59
N TYR A 300 -1.10 -5.40 10.85
CA TYR A 300 -1.67 -6.38 11.78
C TYR A 300 -3.05 -6.87 11.33
N GLU A 301 -3.90 -5.97 10.85
CA GLU A 301 -5.22 -6.35 10.31
C GLU A 301 -5.07 -7.28 9.08
N LEU A 302 -4.10 -6.99 8.19
CA LEU A 302 -3.77 -7.87 7.06
C LEU A 302 -3.25 -9.23 7.52
N ALA A 303 -2.43 -9.28 8.57
CA ALA A 303 -1.92 -10.54 9.13
C ALA A 303 -3.07 -11.40 9.68
N GLU A 304 -4.01 -10.79 10.41
CA GLU A 304 -5.22 -11.51 10.88
C GLU A 304 -6.12 -11.94 9.71
N TYR A 305 -6.27 -11.10 8.69
CA TYR A 305 -7.03 -11.46 7.48
C TYR A 305 -6.38 -12.64 6.73
N ILE A 306 -5.06 -12.69 6.63
CA ILE A 306 -4.32 -13.81 6.04
C ILE A 306 -4.59 -15.10 6.83
N ASN A 307 -4.65 -15.00 8.15
CA ASN A 307 -4.90 -16.13 9.05
C ASN A 307 -6.37 -16.54 9.19
N ARG A 308 -7.32 -15.87 8.51
CA ARG A 308 -8.78 -16.08 8.70
C ARG A 308 -9.28 -17.50 8.51
N GLU A 309 -8.62 -18.30 7.68
CA GLU A 309 -9.01 -19.70 7.41
C GLU A 309 -8.11 -20.71 8.11
N ARG A 310 -6.83 -20.39 8.22
CA ARG A 310 -5.81 -21.19 8.88
C ARG A 310 -4.64 -20.33 9.32
N GLU A 311 -3.92 -20.75 10.33
CA GLU A 311 -2.71 -20.06 10.76
C GLU A 311 -1.58 -20.26 9.72
N LEU A 312 -1.32 -19.21 8.94
CA LEU A 312 -0.17 -19.12 8.03
C LEU A 312 0.97 -18.35 8.68
N ILE A 313 0.66 -17.17 9.22
CA ILE A 313 1.60 -16.34 9.98
C ILE A 313 1.54 -16.82 11.43
N PRO A 314 2.66 -17.26 12.03
CA PRO A 314 2.68 -17.71 13.42
C PRO A 314 2.12 -16.65 14.37
N ARG A 315 1.33 -17.07 15.36
CA ARG A 315 0.78 -16.14 16.37
C ARG A 315 1.87 -15.38 17.11
N SER A 316 2.99 -16.04 17.42
CA SER A 316 4.16 -15.40 18.01
C SER A 316 4.71 -14.22 17.18
N THR A 317 4.61 -14.30 15.85
CA THR A 317 5.01 -13.20 14.95
C THR A 317 4.08 -11.98 15.07
N ILE A 318 2.77 -12.19 15.27
CA ILE A 318 1.77 -11.14 15.39
C ILE A 318 1.79 -10.51 16.79
N GLU A 319 1.96 -11.31 17.83
CA GLU A 319 1.82 -10.90 19.22
C GLU A 319 3.08 -10.29 19.82
N LYS A 320 4.27 -10.62 19.27
CA LYS A 320 5.51 -10.06 19.79
C LYS A 320 5.64 -8.56 19.51
N PRO A 321 6.21 -7.79 20.44
CA PRO A 321 6.47 -6.38 20.23
C PRO A 321 7.36 -6.16 18.99
N PRO A 322 7.05 -5.15 18.14
CA PRO A 322 7.87 -4.85 16.97
C PRO A 322 9.29 -4.40 17.36
N SER A 323 10.26 -4.93 16.63
CA SER A 323 11.70 -4.64 16.87
C SER A 323 12.51 -4.88 15.60
N ALA A 324 13.49 -4.02 15.33
CA ALA A 324 14.47 -4.19 14.26
C ALA A 324 15.58 -5.20 14.62
N GLU A 325 15.76 -5.59 15.88
CA GLU A 325 16.79 -6.52 16.37
C GLU A 325 18.22 -6.17 15.91
N LEU A 326 18.57 -4.89 15.89
CA LEU A 326 19.90 -4.39 15.50
C LEU A 326 20.82 -4.13 16.69
N ARG A 327 20.27 -4.12 17.91
CA ARG A 327 20.97 -3.99 19.19
C ARG A 327 20.28 -4.84 20.28
N PRO A 328 20.94 -5.09 21.43
CA PRO A 328 20.35 -5.89 22.50
C PRO A 328 19.04 -5.30 23.03
N ASN A 329 18.00 -6.14 23.16
CA ASN A 329 16.69 -5.80 23.74
C ASN A 329 15.97 -4.61 23.08
N GLN A 330 16.28 -4.32 21.83
CA GLN A 330 15.67 -3.21 21.08
C GLN A 330 14.14 -3.41 20.93
N LYS A 331 13.39 -2.31 21.07
CA LYS A 331 11.97 -2.22 20.73
C LYS A 331 11.73 -0.93 19.95
N ASP A 332 10.77 -0.92 19.06
CA ASP A 332 10.39 0.28 18.30
C ASP A 332 9.91 1.39 19.24
N SER A 333 9.25 1.02 20.35
CA SER A 333 8.85 1.94 21.42
C SER A 333 9.98 2.69 22.13
N ASP A 334 11.25 2.29 21.93
CA ASP A 334 12.39 3.04 22.45
C ASP A 334 12.58 4.37 21.70
N SER A 335 12.07 4.48 20.48
CA SER A 335 12.31 5.62 19.58
C SER A 335 11.03 6.23 19.01
N LEU A 336 9.93 5.49 19.01
CA LEU A 336 8.65 5.89 18.42
C LEU A 336 7.53 5.88 19.48
N PRO A 337 6.52 6.74 19.36
CA PRO A 337 5.32 6.60 20.17
C PRO A 337 4.54 5.32 19.77
N PRO A 338 3.57 4.89 20.59
CA PRO A 338 2.68 3.78 20.21
C PRO A 338 2.09 3.97 18.80
N TYR A 339 2.00 2.90 18.02
CA TYR A 339 1.55 2.99 16.62
C TYR A 339 0.11 3.51 16.50
N GLU A 340 -0.74 3.32 17.50
CA GLU A 340 -2.08 3.90 17.56
C GLU A 340 -2.05 5.43 17.54
N VAL A 341 -1.04 6.04 18.14
CA VAL A 341 -0.81 7.49 18.14
C VAL A 341 -0.11 7.90 16.85
N LEU A 342 0.94 7.16 16.48
CA LEU A 342 1.75 7.47 15.30
C LEU A 342 0.90 7.47 14.02
N ASP A 343 0.16 6.38 13.76
CA ASP A 343 -0.62 6.23 12.53
C ASP A 343 -1.72 7.28 12.41
N ARG A 344 -2.34 7.69 13.54
CA ARG A 344 -3.32 8.79 13.53
C ARG A 344 -2.68 10.13 13.14
N ILE A 345 -1.52 10.44 13.71
CA ILE A 345 -0.80 11.68 13.37
C ILE A 345 -0.37 11.64 11.91
N LEU A 346 0.17 10.52 11.43
CA LEU A 346 0.60 10.36 10.05
C LEU A 346 -0.55 10.49 9.06
N LYS A 347 -1.71 9.86 9.32
CA LYS A 347 -2.91 10.00 8.49
C LYS A 347 -3.33 11.47 8.40
N ALA A 348 -3.49 12.15 9.54
CA ALA A 348 -3.91 13.54 9.58
C ALA A 348 -2.91 14.48 8.89
N TYR A 349 -1.61 14.30 9.12
CA TYR A 349 -0.57 15.14 8.53
C TYR A 349 -0.36 14.90 7.03
N ILE A 350 -0.31 13.64 6.61
CA ILE A 350 0.05 13.26 5.24
C ILE A 350 -1.17 13.25 4.32
N GLU A 351 -2.27 12.64 4.74
CA GLU A 351 -3.43 12.39 3.89
C GLU A 351 -4.46 13.51 3.99
N GLU A 352 -4.76 13.99 5.21
CA GLU A 352 -5.74 15.05 5.47
C GLU A 352 -5.12 16.46 5.38
N VAL A 353 -3.77 16.55 5.32
CA VAL A 353 -3.02 17.81 5.17
C VAL A 353 -3.30 18.81 6.31
N LYS A 354 -3.50 18.29 7.51
CA LYS A 354 -3.68 19.09 8.72
C LYS A 354 -2.35 19.62 9.25
N THR A 355 -2.38 20.79 9.83
CA THR A 355 -1.23 21.36 10.56
C THR A 355 -1.00 20.64 11.87
N PRO A 356 0.22 20.66 12.45
CA PRO A 356 0.47 20.10 13.78
C PRO A 356 -0.43 20.65 14.89
N VAL A 357 -0.83 21.93 14.78
CA VAL A 357 -1.73 22.55 15.75
C VAL A 357 -3.13 21.92 15.67
N GLU A 358 -3.70 21.83 14.46
CA GLU A 358 -5.01 21.20 14.25
C GLU A 358 -5.00 19.74 14.71
N ILE A 359 -3.93 18.98 14.45
CA ILE A 359 -3.80 17.59 14.87
C ILE A 359 -3.77 17.47 16.41
N ALA A 360 -3.01 18.36 17.06
CA ALA A 360 -2.91 18.36 18.51
C ALA A 360 -4.28 18.69 19.16
N GLU A 361 -5.01 19.65 18.61
CA GLU A 361 -6.35 20.04 19.07
C GLU A 361 -7.39 18.94 18.82
N ASP A 362 -7.44 18.37 17.61
CA ASP A 362 -8.43 17.36 17.22
C ASP A 362 -8.33 16.07 18.05
N PHE A 363 -7.11 15.66 18.41
CA PHE A 363 -6.87 14.38 19.10
C PHE A 363 -6.46 14.52 20.56
N GLY A 364 -6.27 15.75 21.06
CA GLY A 364 -5.79 15.99 22.42
C GLY A 364 -4.36 15.54 22.67
N TYR A 365 -3.49 15.56 21.63
CA TYR A 365 -2.09 15.18 21.74
C TYR A 365 -1.21 16.37 22.15
N ASP A 366 -0.06 16.08 22.78
CA ASP A 366 0.95 17.09 23.01
C ASP A 366 1.45 17.68 21.69
N LEU A 367 1.39 18.99 21.54
CA LEU A 367 1.79 19.71 20.33
C LEU A 367 3.25 19.45 19.97
N GLN A 368 4.13 19.33 20.98
CA GLN A 368 5.55 19.07 20.73
C GLN A 368 5.77 17.67 20.16
N LEU A 369 5.02 16.67 20.62
CA LEU A 369 5.04 15.32 20.05
C LEU A 369 4.63 15.35 18.57
N VAL A 370 3.51 16.02 18.25
CA VAL A 370 3.02 16.11 16.86
C VAL A 370 4.02 16.83 15.97
N ARG A 371 4.61 17.96 16.43
CA ARG A 371 5.65 18.67 15.68
C ARG A 371 6.89 17.81 15.44
N ASN A 372 7.33 17.05 16.44
CA ASN A 372 8.46 16.15 16.29
C ASN A 372 8.22 15.09 15.21
N ILE A 373 7.03 14.48 15.19
CA ILE A 373 6.65 13.49 14.17
C ILE A 373 6.58 14.14 12.79
N ALA A 374 5.92 15.30 12.63
CA ALA A 374 5.85 16.02 11.37
C ALA A 374 7.25 16.37 10.84
N MET A 375 8.14 16.80 11.72
CA MET A 375 9.54 17.10 11.40
C MET A 375 10.32 15.86 10.96
N LEU A 376 10.09 14.68 11.60
CA LEU A 376 10.68 13.42 11.16
C LEU A 376 10.18 13.05 9.76
N VAL A 377 8.88 13.19 9.49
CA VAL A 377 8.32 12.95 8.15
C VAL A 377 9.02 13.82 7.11
N ASP A 378 9.14 15.11 7.34
CA ASP A 378 9.70 16.04 6.35
C ASP A 378 11.21 15.84 6.13
N ARG A 379 11.99 15.64 7.21
CA ARG A 379 13.43 15.44 7.13
C ARG A 379 13.86 14.13 6.47
N ASN A 380 13.00 13.10 6.50
CA ASN A 380 13.31 11.79 5.92
C ASN A 380 12.90 11.64 4.45
N GLU A 381 12.47 12.71 3.78
CA GLU A 381 12.14 12.66 2.35
C GLU A 381 13.33 12.17 1.50
N TYR A 382 14.58 12.49 1.86
CA TYR A 382 15.75 12.04 1.13
C TYR A 382 15.90 10.52 1.11
N LYS A 383 15.47 9.81 2.18
CA LYS A 383 15.43 8.34 2.20
C LYS A 383 14.36 7.81 1.23
N ARG A 384 13.16 8.36 1.32
CA ARG A 384 12.02 7.94 0.47
C ARG A 384 12.27 8.13 -1.02
N LYS A 385 13.01 9.17 -1.41
CA LYS A 385 13.41 9.39 -2.81
C LYS A 385 14.36 8.35 -3.39
N GLN A 386 14.93 7.50 -2.54
CA GLN A 386 15.84 6.42 -2.92
C GLN A 386 15.27 5.04 -2.57
N ALA A 387 14.01 4.97 -2.14
CA ALA A 387 13.29 3.73 -1.91
C ALA A 387 12.84 3.09 -3.22
N ALA A 388 12.58 1.79 -3.18
CA ALA A 388 11.88 1.09 -4.25
C ALA A 388 10.48 1.70 -4.47
N PRO A 389 9.93 1.64 -5.70
CA PRO A 389 8.54 2.00 -5.94
C PRO A 389 7.58 1.23 -5.03
N GLY A 390 6.55 1.91 -4.53
CA GLY A 390 5.56 1.32 -3.65
C GLY A 390 4.16 1.31 -4.24
N LEU A 391 3.34 0.38 -3.79
CA LEU A 391 1.93 0.27 -4.19
C LEU A 391 1.09 1.26 -3.39
N LYS A 392 0.27 2.05 -4.08
CA LYS A 392 -0.59 3.06 -3.47
C LYS A 392 -1.95 2.46 -3.12
N ILE A 393 -2.31 2.49 -1.84
CA ILE A 393 -3.63 2.08 -1.34
C ILE A 393 -4.33 3.15 -0.51
N THR A 394 -3.62 4.15 -0.02
CA THR A 394 -4.21 5.27 0.72
C THR A 394 -4.49 6.46 -0.19
N SER A 395 -5.17 7.47 0.32
CA SER A 395 -5.47 8.69 -0.44
C SER A 395 -4.20 9.43 -0.89
N ARG A 396 -3.11 9.36 -0.10
CA ARG A 396 -1.83 10.00 -0.39
C ARG A 396 -0.64 9.12 0.00
N ALA A 397 -0.09 8.42 -0.99
CA ALA A 397 1.17 7.69 -0.87
C ALA A 397 2.38 8.62 -0.98
N PHE A 398 3.54 8.18 -0.46
CA PHE A 398 4.81 8.84 -0.73
C PHE A 398 5.23 8.71 -2.19
N GLY A 399 6.18 9.56 -2.62
CA GLY A 399 6.59 9.63 -4.02
C GLY A 399 5.72 10.59 -4.83
N PHE A 400 5.11 10.13 -5.91
CA PHE A 400 4.28 10.99 -6.77
C PHE A 400 3.05 11.58 -6.08
N GLY A 401 2.52 10.90 -5.07
CA GLY A 401 1.35 11.37 -4.31
C GLY A 401 1.65 12.51 -3.33
N ARG A 402 2.91 12.65 -2.91
CA ARG A 402 3.40 13.70 -2.00
C ARG A 402 4.77 14.22 -2.46
N PRO A 403 4.83 15.05 -3.52
CA PRO A 403 6.07 15.71 -3.88
C PRO A 403 6.46 16.70 -2.76
N PHE A 404 7.62 16.46 -2.15
CA PHE A 404 8.12 17.28 -1.04
C PHE A 404 9.59 17.63 -1.28
N PRO A 405 10.04 18.87 -0.98
CA PRO A 405 11.43 19.26 -1.19
C PRO A 405 12.35 18.58 -0.15
N ILE A 406 13.51 18.08 -0.60
CA ILE A 406 14.52 17.48 0.28
C ILE A 406 15.35 18.55 0.97
N ALA A 407 15.90 19.47 0.16
CA ALA A 407 16.81 20.52 0.64
C ALA A 407 16.00 21.76 1.08
N GLN A 408 15.51 21.72 2.32
CA GLN A 408 14.71 22.78 2.90
C GLN A 408 14.88 22.83 4.43
N HIS A 409 14.58 23.97 5.04
CA HIS A 409 14.65 24.20 6.47
C HIS A 409 13.29 24.57 7.09
N PHE A 410 12.20 24.17 6.48
CA PHE A 410 10.89 24.39 7.03
C PHE A 410 10.72 23.64 8.36
N VAL A 411 10.14 24.30 9.35
CA VAL A 411 9.76 23.70 10.65
C VAL A 411 8.24 23.77 10.73
N PRO A 412 7.54 22.61 10.73
CA PRO A 412 6.08 22.56 10.72
C PRO A 412 5.42 23.01 12.02
#